data_2e9f8137e3eaa70f95b0d43595ab4ca5
#
_entry.id   2e9f8137e3eaa70f95b0d43595ab4ca5
#
_cell.length_a   1.000
_cell.length_b   1.000
_cell.length_c   1.000
_cell.angle_alpha   90.00
_cell.angle_beta   90.00
_cell.angle_gamma   90.00
#
_symmetry.space_group_name_H-M   'P 1'
#
loop_
_entity.id
_entity.type
_entity.pdbx_description
1 polymer ?
#
loop_
_entity_poly.entity_id
_entity_poly.type
_entity_poly.pdbx_seq_one_letter_code
_entity_poly.pdbx_strand_id
1 'polypeptide(L)'
;MTDQEKKSNFARLFPPAVEKLLDRLRVVKQKSAKGNYAWDQDLVHDTWVQIARVFAQTAESFGVEFEVLVDGTQVEYTEPKSTRSKTK
;
A
#
# COMPACT_ATOMS: atom_id res chain seq x y z
N MET A 1 -26.24 4.17 11.54
CA MET A 1 -25.38 3.04 11.93
C MET A 1 -24.68 3.38 13.23
N THR A 2 -24.74 2.48 14.18
CA THR A 2 -24.13 2.73 15.47
C THR A 2 -22.65 2.42 15.44
N ASP A 3 -21.92 2.87 16.43
CA ASP A 3 -20.50 2.56 16.52
C ASP A 3 -20.28 1.06 16.61
N GLN A 4 -21.17 0.35 17.30
CA GLN A 4 -21.03 -1.09 17.40
C GLN A 4 -21.18 -1.75 16.05
N GLU A 5 -22.12 -1.29 15.24
CA GLU A 5 -22.30 -1.83 13.92
C GLU A 5 -21.11 -1.52 13.03
N LYS A 6 -20.54 -0.33 13.17
CA LYS A 6 -19.36 0.02 12.40
C LYS A 6 -18.18 -0.86 12.75
N LYS A 7 -17.97 -1.12 14.02
CA LYS A 7 -16.89 -1.99 14.45
C LYS A 7 -17.10 -3.41 13.96
N SER A 8 -18.32 -3.88 14.01
CA SER A 8 -18.63 -5.23 13.57
C SER A 8 -18.39 -5.37 12.07
N ASN A 9 -18.81 -4.37 11.29
CA ASN A 9 -18.60 -4.39 9.86
C ASN A 9 -17.12 -4.38 9.53
N PHE A 10 -16.34 -3.55 10.23
CA PHE A 10 -14.92 -3.50 9.99
C PHE A 10 -14.25 -4.83 10.31
N ALA A 11 -14.59 -5.42 11.45
CA ALA A 11 -13.99 -6.69 11.85
C ALA A 11 -14.32 -7.80 10.87
N ARG A 12 -15.47 -7.71 10.21
CA ARG A 12 -15.89 -8.74 9.26
C ARG A 12 -15.29 -8.52 7.88
N LEU A 13 -15.12 -7.26 7.48
CA LEU A 13 -14.73 -6.96 6.10
C LEU A 13 -13.25 -6.70 5.90
N PHE A 14 -12.57 -6.19 6.92
CA PHE A 14 -11.19 -5.79 6.77
C PHE A 14 -10.24 -6.97 6.59
N PRO A 15 -10.30 -8.03 7.41
CA PRO A 15 -9.34 -9.12 7.24
C PRO A 15 -9.43 -9.82 5.88
N PRO A 16 -10.63 -10.09 5.32
CA PRO A 16 -10.66 -10.68 3.99
C PRO A 16 -10.08 -9.76 2.92
N ALA A 17 -10.27 -8.45 3.07
CA ALA A 17 -9.70 -7.52 2.10
C ALA A 17 -8.19 -7.55 2.14
N VAL A 18 -7.62 -7.64 3.35
CA VAL A 18 -6.17 -7.74 3.50
C VAL A 18 -5.67 -9.04 2.90
N GLU A 19 -6.38 -10.13 3.11
CA GLU A 19 -5.96 -11.41 2.55
C GLU A 19 -5.94 -11.37 1.03
N LYS A 20 -6.92 -10.71 0.42
CA LYS A 20 -6.91 -10.57 -1.02
C LYS A 20 -5.72 -9.76 -1.51
N LEU A 21 -5.38 -8.72 -0.78
CA LEU A 21 -4.20 -7.93 -1.13
C LEU A 21 -2.94 -8.77 -1.07
N LEU A 22 -2.79 -9.55 0.00
CA LEU A 22 -1.59 -10.37 0.15
C LEU A 22 -1.52 -11.44 -0.94
N ASP A 23 -2.67 -12.00 -1.33
CA ASP A 23 -2.69 -12.96 -2.41
C ASP A 23 -2.27 -12.32 -3.73
N ARG A 24 -2.71 -11.09 -3.98
CA ARG A 24 -2.30 -10.40 -5.20
C ARG A 24 -0.81 -10.11 -5.20
N LEU A 25 -0.26 -9.79 -4.05
CA LEU A 25 1.18 -9.57 -3.96
C LEU A 25 1.95 -10.85 -4.25
N ARG A 26 1.42 -12.00 -3.81
CA ARG A 26 2.07 -13.27 -4.11
C ARG A 26 2.08 -13.53 -5.61
N VAL A 27 1.01 -13.17 -6.31
CA VAL A 27 0.96 -13.32 -7.76
C VAL A 27 2.02 -12.42 -8.41
N VAL A 28 2.14 -11.19 -7.93
CA VAL A 28 3.17 -10.28 -8.45
C VAL A 28 4.56 -10.86 -8.20
N LYS A 29 4.77 -11.44 -7.02
CA LYS A 29 6.06 -12.02 -6.69
C LYS A 29 6.44 -13.13 -7.68
N GLN A 30 5.46 -13.90 -8.14
CA GLN A 30 5.75 -14.98 -9.08
C GLN A 30 6.34 -14.45 -10.38
N LYS A 31 6.07 -13.19 -10.72
CA LYS A 31 6.61 -12.60 -11.94
C LYS A 31 8.07 -12.26 -11.81
N SER A 32 8.65 -12.43 -10.64
CA SER A 32 10.08 -12.21 -10.45
C SER A 32 10.91 -13.43 -10.83
N ALA A 33 10.30 -14.51 -11.28
CA ALA A 33 11.02 -15.73 -11.62
C ALA A 33 11.85 -15.51 -12.88
N LYS A 34 13.15 -15.41 -12.72
CA LYS A 34 14.02 -15.07 -13.83
C LYS A 34 14.07 -16.15 -14.88
N GLY A 35 13.77 -17.35 -14.55
CA GLY A 35 13.75 -18.41 -15.55
C GLY A 35 12.62 -18.25 -16.55
N ASN A 36 11.56 -17.53 -16.18
CA ASN A 36 10.41 -17.36 -17.06
C ASN A 36 10.24 -15.95 -17.57
N TYR A 37 10.80 -14.96 -16.89
CA TYR A 37 10.56 -13.57 -17.22
C TYR A 37 11.84 -12.77 -17.19
N ALA A 38 11.93 -11.82 -18.08
CA ALA A 38 12.99 -10.81 -18.02
C ALA A 38 12.29 -9.47 -17.81
N TRP A 39 12.83 -8.63 -16.96
CA TRP A 39 12.16 -7.38 -16.69
C TRP A 39 13.13 -6.22 -16.86
N ASP A 40 12.54 -5.05 -17.12
CA ASP A 40 13.27 -3.80 -17.21
C ASP A 40 13.40 -3.26 -15.79
N GLN A 41 14.63 -3.08 -15.33
CA GLN A 41 14.86 -2.67 -13.95
C GLN A 41 14.27 -1.28 -13.68
N ASP A 42 14.32 -0.37 -14.63
CA ASP A 42 13.74 0.96 -14.42
C ASP A 42 12.23 0.88 -14.27
N LEU A 43 11.58 0.08 -15.08
CA LEU A 43 10.14 -0.10 -14.96
C LEU A 43 9.78 -0.71 -13.60
N VAL A 44 10.53 -1.71 -13.18
CA VAL A 44 10.27 -2.35 -11.90
C VAL A 44 10.46 -1.36 -10.76
N HIS A 45 11.52 -0.57 -10.81
CA HIS A 45 11.77 0.42 -9.77
C HIS A 45 10.63 1.43 -9.70
N ASP A 46 10.20 1.98 -10.84
CA ASP A 46 9.14 2.97 -10.85
C ASP A 46 7.82 2.37 -10.36
N THR A 47 7.56 1.12 -10.73
CA THR A 47 6.35 0.44 -10.29
C THR A 47 6.34 0.27 -8.78
N TRP A 48 7.48 -0.14 -8.20
CA TRP A 48 7.53 -0.34 -6.77
C TRP A 48 7.47 0.96 -6.00
N VAL A 49 8.00 2.06 -6.55
CA VAL A 49 7.83 3.35 -5.94
C VAL A 49 6.35 3.71 -5.89
N GLN A 50 5.62 3.45 -6.97
CA GLN A 50 4.20 3.76 -6.99
C GLN A 50 3.41 2.88 -6.02
N ILE A 51 3.74 1.59 -5.95
CA ILE A 51 3.08 0.68 -5.01
C ILE A 51 3.35 1.13 -3.58
N ALA A 52 4.59 1.49 -3.28
CA ALA A 52 4.95 1.92 -1.93
C ALA A 52 4.21 3.19 -1.55
N ARG A 53 4.07 4.11 -2.50
CA ARG A 53 3.35 5.36 -2.24
C ARG A 53 1.89 5.06 -1.89
N VAL A 54 1.24 4.20 -2.66
CA VAL A 54 -0.16 3.87 -2.42
C VAL A 54 -0.32 3.12 -1.10
N PHE A 55 0.61 2.21 -0.79
CA PHE A 55 0.58 1.52 0.48
C PHE A 55 0.64 2.52 1.63
N ALA A 56 1.59 3.45 1.56
CA ALA A 56 1.77 4.40 2.65
C ALA A 56 0.58 5.34 2.78
N GLN A 57 0.03 5.78 1.66
CA GLN A 57 -1.16 6.62 1.69
C GLN A 57 -2.35 5.88 2.29
N THR A 58 -2.49 4.61 1.94
CA THR A 58 -3.57 3.80 2.47
C THR A 58 -3.42 3.61 3.97
N ALA A 59 -2.20 3.33 4.43
CA ALA A 59 -1.95 3.17 5.86
C ALA A 59 -2.22 4.48 6.60
N GLU A 60 -1.87 5.60 5.97
CA GLU A 60 -2.07 6.89 6.61
C GLU A 60 -3.55 7.16 6.86
N SER A 61 -4.41 6.65 5.99
CA SER A 61 -5.84 6.83 6.19
C SER A 61 -6.35 6.11 7.43
N PHE A 62 -5.56 5.19 7.98
CA PHE A 62 -5.89 4.52 9.24
C PHE A 62 -5.08 5.10 10.40
N GLY A 63 -4.35 6.18 10.17
CA GLY A 63 -3.52 6.75 11.22
C GLY A 63 -2.17 6.08 11.39
N VAL A 64 -1.75 5.26 10.43
CA VAL A 64 -0.48 4.56 10.50
C VAL A 64 0.49 5.27 9.57
N GLU A 65 1.66 5.63 10.06
CA GLU A 65 2.65 6.32 9.25
C GLU A 65 3.82 5.41 8.96
N PHE A 66 4.28 5.44 7.72
CA PHE A 66 5.44 4.68 7.31
C PHE A 66 6.54 5.64 6.90
N GLU A 67 7.75 5.24 7.14
CA GLU A 67 8.87 5.88 6.49
C GLU A 67 9.22 4.93 5.35
N VAL A 68 9.09 5.36 4.11
CA VAL A 68 9.18 4.48 2.96
C VAL A 68 10.46 4.74 2.20
N LEU A 69 11.26 3.69 2.04
CA LEU A 69 12.48 3.76 1.27
C LEU A 69 12.41 2.71 0.17
N VAL A 70 12.70 3.10 -1.05
CA VAL A 70 12.77 2.18 -2.17
C VAL A 70 14.16 2.31 -2.78
N ASP A 71 14.92 1.24 -2.77
CA ASP A 71 16.32 1.24 -3.21
C ASP A 71 17.11 2.34 -2.53
N GLY A 72 16.83 2.56 -1.24
CA GLY A 72 17.56 3.54 -0.45
C GLY A 72 17.10 4.98 -0.60
N THR A 73 16.10 5.24 -1.45
CA THR A 73 15.62 6.59 -1.68
C THR A 73 14.26 6.76 -1.00
N GLN A 74 14.10 7.83 -0.25
CA GLN A 74 12.85 8.05 0.44
C GLN A 74 11.75 8.43 -0.54
N VAL A 75 10.59 7.84 -0.36
CA VAL A 75 9.44 8.05 -1.22
C VAL A 75 8.46 8.97 -0.52
N GLU A 76 8.14 10.09 -1.15
CA GLU A 76 7.13 10.99 -0.61
C GLU A 76 5.76 10.47 -0.95
N TYR A 77 4.91 10.36 0.03
CA TYR A 77 3.56 9.88 -0.21
C TYR A 77 2.50 10.81 0.36
N THR A 78 2.86 11.77 1.17
CA THR A 78 1.90 12.68 1.75
C THR A 78 1.66 13.83 0.81
N GLU A 79 0.42 14.25 0.69
CA GLU A 79 0.12 15.38 -0.17
C GLU A 79 0.81 16.60 0.34
N PRO A 80 1.47 17.35 -0.51
CA PRO A 80 2.19 18.51 -0.04
C PRO A 80 1.31 19.53 0.62
N LYS A 81 0.10 19.71 0.19
CA LYS A 81 -0.67 20.65 0.81
C LYS A 81 -1.30 20.18 1.98
N SER A 82 -1.22 19.09 2.28
CA SER A 82 -1.67 18.62 3.53
C SER A 82 -2.86 19.22 4.00
N THR A 83 -3.61 19.63 3.14
CA THR A 83 -4.78 20.16 3.61
C THR A 83 -5.51 19.22 4.38
N ARG A 84 -5.32 18.02 4.19
CA ARG A 84 -6.06 17.16 4.91
C ARG A 84 -5.64 17.14 6.21
N SER A 85 -4.82 17.38 6.46
CA SER A 85 -4.53 17.24 7.69
C SER A 85 -5.19 17.94 8.58
N LYS A 86 -5.41 18.33 8.50
CA LYS A 86 -5.79 18.82 9.31
C LYS A 86 -6.87 18.63 9.72
N THR A 87 -7.19 18.44 9.48
CA THR A 87 -8.16 18.33 9.89
C THR A 87 -8.41 17.44 10.60
N LYS A 88 -8.21 17.13 10.81
CA LYS A 88 -8.33 16.41 11.49
C LYS A 88 -8.52 16.30 12.06
#